data_60afc096ab1f5d8a5a3b54e91cc94ae5
#
_entry.id   60afc096ab1f5d8a5a3b54e91cc94ae5
#
_cell.length_a   1.000
_cell.length_b   1.000
_cell.length_c   1.000
_cell.angle_alpha   90.00
_cell.angle_beta   90.00
_cell.angle_gamma   90.00
#
_symmetry.space_group_name_H-M   'P 1'
#
loop_
_entity.id
_entity.type
_entity.pdbx_description
1 polymer ?
#
loop_
_entity_poly.entity_id
_entity_poly.type
_entity_poly.pdbx_seq_one_letter_code
_entity_poly.pdbx_strand_id
1 'polypeptide(L)'
;EISCSLVGSEMCIRDRNKFAMGFLLLLGVDSREKGQSFTEDELRTIVDVSHEEGVLEHEEHEMINNVFDFGNSRARDVMIQRIDMTCASIDSTYDEIIDIFRAEKYTRLPIYKDSIDNVIGIINVKDLLLYSPGDDFHVSEILREPYYTYEFKKTSELMEELKKTSNNITIVLDEYGSTVGMITLEDLLEEIVGEIRDEYDEDEEDCITKINDNEYQLNGMTKLDDLNELLDTDYESEDYDSVSGLVIDKLERLPHDGDEVELDNARIVVDHIEKNRIDKMHLYITPKDETSAEDEQK
;
A
#
# COMPACT_ATOMS: atom_id res chain seq x y z
N GLU A 1 -27.76 -17.85 47.18
CA GLU A 1 -28.88 -18.64 46.56
C GLU A 1 -28.99 -18.45 45.02
N ILE A 2 -28.30 -17.50 44.42
CA ILE A 2 -28.37 -17.25 42.94
C ILE A 2 -27.36 -18.11 42.16
N SER A 3 -26.33 -18.63 42.81
CA SER A 3 -25.28 -19.42 42.16
C SER A 3 -25.68 -20.86 41.80
N CYS A 4 -26.71 -21.41 42.39
CA CYS A 4 -27.12 -22.81 42.15
C CYS A 4 -28.08 -23.00 40.98
N SER A 5 -28.71 -21.92 40.45
CA SER A 5 -29.66 -21.99 39.34
C SER A 5 -28.97 -22.01 37.95
N LEU A 6 -27.82 -21.39 37.83
CA LEU A 6 -27.06 -21.31 36.56
C LEU A 6 -26.39 -22.64 36.19
N VAL A 7 -25.84 -23.37 37.16
CA VAL A 7 -25.22 -24.69 36.90
C VAL A 7 -26.22 -25.76 36.47
N GLY A 8 -27.47 -25.67 36.94
CA GLY A 8 -28.53 -26.57 36.53
C GLY A 8 -29.01 -26.37 35.08
N SER A 9 -28.97 -25.14 34.56
CA SER A 9 -29.41 -24.84 33.20
C SER A 9 -28.39 -25.28 32.14
N GLU A 10 -27.11 -25.14 32.40
CA GLU A 10 -26.03 -25.58 31.50
C GLU A 10 -25.96 -27.13 31.36
N MET A 11 -26.21 -27.87 32.46
CA MET A 11 -26.31 -29.31 32.39
C MET A 11 -27.51 -29.77 31.55
N CYS A 12 -28.66 -29.11 31.65
CA CYS A 12 -29.84 -29.45 30.83
C CYS A 12 -29.63 -29.19 29.35
N ILE A 13 -28.92 -28.10 28.99
CA ILE A 13 -28.62 -27.76 27.58
C ILE A 13 -27.66 -28.77 26.97
N ARG A 14 -26.65 -29.19 27.71
CA ARG A 14 -25.60 -30.12 27.27
C ARG A 14 -26.17 -31.55 27.07
N ASP A 15 -27.09 -31.96 27.91
CA ASP A 15 -27.73 -33.30 27.76
C ASP A 15 -28.77 -33.28 26.63
N ARG A 16 -29.52 -32.19 26.43
CA ARG A 16 -30.43 -32.04 25.30
C ARG A 16 -29.68 -32.10 23.96
N ASN A 17 -28.51 -31.46 23.84
CA ASN A 17 -27.69 -31.51 22.64
C ASN A 17 -27.14 -32.95 22.38
N LYS A 18 -26.79 -33.72 23.41
CA LYS A 18 -26.37 -35.12 23.24
C LYS A 18 -27.50 -36.02 22.75
N PHE A 19 -28.72 -35.83 23.24
CA PHE A 19 -29.91 -36.54 22.78
C PHE A 19 -30.26 -36.20 21.32
N ALA A 20 -30.21 -34.91 20.94
CA ALA A 20 -30.41 -34.46 19.57
C ALA A 20 -29.36 -35.00 18.60
N MET A 21 -28.09 -35.04 19.01
CA MET A 21 -26.98 -35.60 18.23
C MET A 21 -27.10 -37.10 18.06
N GLY A 22 -27.54 -37.85 19.12
CA GLY A 22 -27.82 -39.28 19.06
C GLY A 22 -28.96 -39.59 18.10
N PHE A 23 -30.00 -38.81 18.06
CA PHE A 23 -31.15 -38.96 17.15
C PHE A 23 -30.77 -38.65 15.69
N LEU A 24 -29.94 -37.65 15.43
CA LEU A 24 -29.43 -37.33 14.09
C LEU A 24 -28.51 -38.46 13.56
N LEU A 25 -27.68 -39.05 14.41
CA LEU A 25 -26.87 -40.25 14.06
C LEU A 25 -27.73 -41.46 13.69
N LEU A 26 -28.87 -41.65 14.36
CA LEU A 26 -29.78 -42.75 14.09
C LEU A 26 -30.55 -42.56 12.77
N LEU A 27 -30.71 -41.31 12.32
CA LEU A 27 -31.28 -40.96 11.01
C LEU A 27 -30.23 -40.94 9.89
N GLY A 28 -28.96 -41.32 10.17
CA GLY A 28 -27.90 -41.37 9.17
C GLY A 28 -27.39 -39.96 8.72
N VAL A 29 -27.73 -38.92 9.45
CA VAL A 29 -27.18 -37.59 9.25
C VAL A 29 -25.89 -37.49 10.04
N ASP A 30 -24.77 -37.60 9.36
CA ASP A 30 -23.44 -37.39 9.96
C ASP A 30 -23.26 -35.90 10.24
N SER A 31 -23.73 -35.46 11.42
CA SER A 31 -23.55 -34.09 11.91
C SER A 31 -22.15 -33.88 12.56
N ARG A 32 -21.13 -34.55 12.05
CA ARG A 32 -19.77 -34.03 12.21
C ARG A 32 -19.74 -32.72 11.44
N GLU A 33 -19.89 -31.61 12.18
CA GLU A 33 -19.54 -30.31 11.70
C GLU A 33 -18.17 -30.44 11.00
N LYS A 34 -18.16 -30.52 9.67
CA LYS A 34 -17.04 -30.01 8.93
C LYS A 34 -16.98 -28.56 9.41
N GLY A 35 -15.94 -28.25 10.21
CA GLY A 35 -15.76 -26.89 10.70
C GLY A 35 -16.09 -25.96 9.55
N GLN A 36 -17.00 -25.02 9.78
CA GLN A 36 -17.36 -24.01 8.80
C GLN A 36 -16.03 -23.37 8.40
N SER A 37 -15.53 -23.73 7.24
CA SER A 37 -14.41 -23.01 6.65
C SER A 37 -15.03 -21.71 6.16
N PHE A 38 -14.80 -20.64 6.91
CA PHE A 38 -15.15 -19.32 6.46
C PHE A 38 -14.43 -19.03 5.14
N THR A 39 -15.14 -18.41 4.24
CA THR A 39 -14.54 -17.86 3.03
C THR A 39 -13.83 -16.56 3.38
N GLU A 40 -12.91 -16.09 2.52
CA GLU A 40 -12.23 -14.82 2.70
C GLU A 40 -13.24 -13.66 2.82
N ASP A 41 -14.26 -13.65 1.95
CA ASP A 41 -15.33 -12.62 1.97
C ASP A 41 -16.12 -12.61 3.29
N GLU A 42 -16.38 -13.80 3.87
CA GLU A 42 -17.04 -13.88 5.18
C GLU A 42 -16.15 -13.35 6.31
N LEU A 43 -14.82 -13.55 6.21
CA LEU A 43 -13.87 -12.99 7.18
C LEU A 43 -13.77 -11.47 7.04
N ARG A 44 -13.71 -10.93 5.82
CA ARG A 44 -13.72 -9.48 5.57
C ARG A 44 -14.98 -8.84 6.17
N THR A 45 -16.16 -9.42 5.91
CA THR A 45 -17.42 -8.92 6.49
C THR A 45 -17.39 -8.90 8.02
N ILE A 46 -16.75 -9.87 8.69
CA ILE A 46 -16.62 -9.87 10.15
C ILE A 46 -15.69 -8.75 10.61
N VAL A 47 -14.62 -8.49 9.88
CA VAL A 47 -13.65 -7.42 10.16
C VAL A 47 -14.32 -6.06 10.00
N ASP A 48 -15.08 -5.85 8.91
CA ASP A 48 -15.81 -4.61 8.65
C ASP A 48 -16.83 -4.30 9.75
N VAL A 49 -17.66 -5.29 10.14
CA VAL A 49 -18.62 -5.15 11.24
C VAL A 49 -17.90 -4.84 12.56
N SER A 50 -16.74 -5.45 12.81
CA SER A 50 -15.97 -5.17 14.04
C SER A 50 -15.43 -3.75 14.07
N HIS A 51 -15.10 -3.19 12.93
CA HIS A 51 -14.69 -1.80 12.79
C HIS A 51 -15.90 -0.85 13.01
N GLU A 52 -17.03 -1.10 12.36
CA GLU A 52 -18.27 -0.32 12.54
C GLU A 52 -18.76 -0.32 14.01
N GLU A 53 -18.57 -1.43 14.74
CA GLU A 53 -18.88 -1.54 16.16
C GLU A 53 -17.83 -0.86 17.09
N GLY A 54 -16.75 -0.33 16.53
CA GLY A 54 -15.69 0.34 17.29
C GLY A 54 -14.80 -0.61 18.11
N VAL A 55 -14.75 -1.90 17.74
CA VAL A 55 -13.88 -2.93 18.35
C VAL A 55 -12.48 -2.88 17.75
N LEU A 56 -12.37 -2.57 16.46
CA LEU A 56 -11.13 -2.38 15.73
C LEU A 56 -10.90 -0.90 15.43
N GLU A 57 -9.68 -0.44 15.61
CA GLU A 57 -9.24 0.87 15.15
C GLU A 57 -9.08 0.88 13.63
N HIS A 58 -9.10 2.07 13.01
CA HIS A 58 -9.02 2.21 11.56
C HIS A 58 -7.75 1.56 10.98
N GLU A 59 -6.58 1.83 11.56
CA GLU A 59 -5.31 1.25 11.14
C GLU A 59 -5.27 -0.28 11.27
N GLU A 60 -5.91 -0.85 12.32
CA GLU A 60 -6.01 -2.30 12.50
C GLU A 60 -6.89 -2.93 11.42
N HIS A 61 -8.00 -2.27 11.06
CA HIS A 61 -8.91 -2.70 10.01
C HIS A 61 -8.21 -2.71 8.64
N GLU A 62 -7.52 -1.64 8.28
CA GLU A 62 -6.74 -1.55 7.03
C GLU A 62 -5.65 -2.64 6.97
N MET A 63 -4.87 -2.78 8.03
CA MET A 63 -3.80 -3.78 8.08
C MET A 63 -4.33 -5.21 7.88
N ILE A 64 -5.50 -5.55 8.45
CA ILE A 64 -6.12 -6.87 8.27
C ILE A 64 -6.56 -7.06 6.80
N ASN A 65 -7.15 -6.06 6.18
CA ASN A 65 -7.53 -6.10 4.77
C ASN A 65 -6.30 -6.24 3.86
N ASN A 66 -5.25 -5.46 4.13
CA ASN A 66 -3.97 -5.55 3.41
C ASN A 66 -3.35 -6.96 3.51
N VAL A 67 -3.48 -7.65 4.64
CA VAL A 67 -3.02 -9.05 4.77
C VAL A 67 -3.78 -9.99 3.82
N PHE A 68 -5.08 -9.80 3.61
CA PHE A 68 -5.85 -10.59 2.65
C PHE A 68 -5.40 -10.31 1.22
N ASP A 69 -5.21 -9.03 0.87
CA ASP A 69 -4.77 -8.61 -0.47
C ASP A 69 -3.36 -9.10 -0.77
N PHE A 70 -2.43 -8.96 0.20
CA PHE A 70 -1.08 -9.49 0.12
C PHE A 70 -1.01 -10.99 -0.18
N GLY A 71 -1.96 -11.78 0.35
CA GLY A 71 -2.05 -13.20 0.07
C GLY A 71 -2.35 -13.53 -1.40
N ASN A 72 -3.00 -12.61 -2.11
CA ASN A 72 -3.43 -12.75 -3.50
C ASN A 72 -2.51 -12.02 -4.49
N SER A 73 -1.75 -11.03 -4.05
CA SER A 73 -0.84 -10.21 -4.84
C SER A 73 0.34 -11.00 -5.38
N ARG A 74 0.95 -10.50 -6.45
CA ARG A 74 2.11 -11.08 -7.14
C ARG A 74 3.28 -10.11 -7.12
N ALA A 75 4.47 -10.62 -7.35
CA ALA A 75 5.69 -9.83 -7.40
C ALA A 75 5.59 -8.60 -8.33
N ARG A 76 4.94 -8.73 -9.50
CA ARG A 76 4.75 -7.63 -10.46
C ARG A 76 3.86 -6.49 -9.93
N ASP A 77 2.97 -6.79 -8.96
CA ASP A 77 2.00 -5.82 -8.44
C ASP A 77 2.64 -4.90 -7.38
N VAL A 78 3.77 -5.36 -6.79
CA VAL A 78 4.49 -4.68 -5.69
C VAL A 78 5.89 -4.20 -6.10
N MET A 79 6.43 -4.67 -7.25
CA MET A 79 7.81 -4.38 -7.65
C MET A 79 8.00 -2.91 -8.03
N ILE A 80 9.16 -2.37 -7.69
CA ILE A 80 9.70 -1.17 -8.32
C ILE A 80 10.01 -1.54 -9.77
N GLN A 81 9.38 -0.85 -10.71
CA GLN A 81 9.54 -1.15 -12.13
C GLN A 81 10.94 -0.80 -12.62
N ARG A 82 11.43 -1.51 -13.65
CA ARG A 82 12.76 -1.31 -14.22
C ARG A 82 13.07 0.16 -14.58
N ILE A 83 12.06 0.91 -15.02
CA ILE A 83 12.23 2.32 -15.42
C ILE A 83 12.54 3.22 -14.22
N ASP A 84 12.11 2.81 -13.02
CA ASP A 84 12.27 3.57 -11.77
C ASP A 84 13.43 3.03 -10.92
N MET A 85 14.08 1.94 -11.39
CA MET A 85 15.22 1.35 -10.68
C MET A 85 16.47 2.23 -10.79
N THR A 86 17.01 2.63 -9.67
CA THR A 86 18.38 3.19 -9.61
C THR A 86 19.39 2.05 -9.61
N CYS A 87 20.25 2.02 -10.64
CA CYS A 87 21.26 0.99 -10.85
C CYS A 87 22.60 1.61 -11.28
N ALA A 88 23.72 0.89 -11.06
CA ALA A 88 25.01 1.29 -11.59
C ALA A 88 25.59 0.22 -12.53
N SER A 89 26.50 0.65 -13.42
CA SER A 89 27.23 -0.27 -14.30
C SER A 89 28.31 -1.02 -13.52
N ILE A 90 28.66 -2.22 -13.96
CA ILE A 90 29.84 -2.95 -13.45
C ILE A 90 31.16 -2.20 -13.67
N ASP A 91 31.18 -1.33 -14.70
CA ASP A 91 32.34 -0.53 -15.07
C ASP A 91 32.38 0.84 -14.38
N SER A 92 31.41 1.13 -13.48
CA SER A 92 31.37 2.39 -12.74
C SER A 92 32.54 2.54 -11.78
N THR A 93 33.01 3.77 -11.65
CA THR A 93 34.07 4.14 -10.74
C THR A 93 33.58 4.26 -9.29
N TYR A 94 34.51 4.26 -8.33
CA TYR A 94 34.17 4.47 -6.92
C TYR A 94 33.40 5.78 -6.68
N ASP A 95 33.85 6.88 -7.30
CA ASP A 95 33.23 8.19 -7.11
C ASP A 95 31.81 8.24 -7.67
N GLU A 96 31.55 7.65 -8.85
CA GLU A 96 30.23 7.56 -9.44
C GLU A 96 29.25 6.79 -8.55
N ILE A 97 29.69 5.68 -7.97
CA ILE A 97 28.85 4.88 -7.06
C ILE A 97 28.55 5.62 -5.77
N ILE A 98 29.56 6.28 -5.20
CA ILE A 98 29.38 7.11 -4.00
C ILE A 98 28.40 8.25 -4.24
N ASP A 99 28.46 8.88 -5.41
CA ASP A 99 27.54 9.97 -5.75
C ASP A 99 26.09 9.47 -5.87
N ILE A 100 25.86 8.27 -6.42
CA ILE A 100 24.54 7.63 -6.43
C ILE A 100 24.05 7.40 -4.99
N PHE A 101 24.89 6.78 -4.13
CA PHE A 101 24.51 6.54 -2.73
C PHE A 101 24.25 7.82 -1.93
N ARG A 102 24.92 8.91 -2.26
CA ARG A 102 24.68 10.21 -1.61
C ARG A 102 23.38 10.86 -2.06
N ALA A 103 23.06 10.73 -3.35
CA ALA A 103 21.83 11.29 -3.90
C ALA A 103 20.58 10.53 -3.39
N GLU A 104 20.63 9.20 -3.49
CA GLU A 104 19.46 8.35 -3.26
C GLU A 104 19.37 7.81 -1.82
N LYS A 105 20.44 7.91 -1.02
CA LYS A 105 20.53 7.42 0.38
C LYS A 105 20.22 5.91 0.56
N TYR A 106 20.23 5.12 -0.50
CA TYR A 106 19.98 3.69 -0.44
C TYR A 106 21.04 2.92 0.32
N THR A 107 20.70 1.75 0.85
CA THR A 107 21.65 0.84 1.50
C THR A 107 22.28 -0.11 0.50
N ARG A 108 21.58 -0.46 -0.59
CA ARG A 108 21.95 -1.44 -1.61
C ARG A 108 21.72 -0.87 -2.99
N LEU A 109 22.60 -1.22 -3.92
CA LEU A 109 22.53 -0.76 -5.30
C LEU A 109 22.67 -1.96 -6.25
N PRO A 110 21.67 -2.22 -7.11
CA PRO A 110 21.79 -3.20 -8.18
C PRO A 110 22.85 -2.80 -9.20
N ILE A 111 23.62 -3.79 -9.66
CA ILE A 111 24.68 -3.62 -10.65
C ILE A 111 24.31 -4.37 -11.92
N TYR A 112 24.32 -3.66 -13.03
CA TYR A 112 24.04 -4.24 -14.34
C TYR A 112 25.31 -4.35 -15.19
N LYS A 113 25.26 -5.25 -16.17
CA LYS A 113 26.25 -5.40 -17.21
C LYS A 113 25.61 -5.16 -18.57
N ASP A 114 26.19 -4.30 -19.39
CA ASP A 114 25.76 -3.90 -20.72
C ASP A 114 24.43 -3.11 -20.72
N SER A 115 23.39 -3.58 -20.07
CA SER A 115 22.05 -2.97 -19.99
C SER A 115 21.41 -3.27 -18.63
N ILE A 116 20.49 -2.40 -18.17
CA ILE A 116 19.64 -2.60 -17.00
C ILE A 116 18.81 -3.90 -17.09
N ASP A 117 18.56 -4.42 -18.31
CA ASP A 117 17.91 -5.72 -18.50
C ASP A 117 18.73 -6.87 -17.91
N ASN A 118 20.02 -6.67 -17.66
CA ASN A 118 20.93 -7.69 -17.19
C ASN A 118 21.59 -7.25 -15.85
N VAL A 119 20.83 -7.26 -14.78
CA VAL A 119 21.34 -7.06 -13.43
C VAL A 119 22.09 -8.31 -13.00
N ILE A 120 23.38 -8.18 -12.71
CA ILE A 120 24.29 -9.29 -12.41
C ILE A 120 24.67 -9.40 -10.94
N GLY A 121 24.39 -8.37 -10.13
CA GLY A 121 24.76 -8.36 -8.74
C GLY A 121 24.19 -7.19 -7.98
N ILE A 122 24.48 -7.18 -6.69
CA ILE A 122 24.08 -6.12 -5.74
C ILE A 122 25.33 -5.74 -4.94
N ILE A 123 25.55 -4.45 -4.73
CA ILE A 123 26.54 -3.94 -3.80
C ILE A 123 25.88 -3.31 -2.59
N ASN A 124 26.55 -3.35 -1.44
CA ASN A 124 26.09 -2.73 -0.22
C ASN A 124 26.97 -1.50 0.08
N VAL A 125 26.37 -0.38 0.44
CA VAL A 125 27.11 0.84 0.82
C VAL A 125 28.17 0.59 1.89
N LYS A 126 27.94 -0.36 2.79
CA LYS A 126 28.90 -0.74 3.85
C LYS A 126 30.18 -1.33 3.30
N ASP A 127 30.13 -2.02 2.15
CA ASP A 127 31.32 -2.63 1.54
C ASP A 127 32.26 -1.55 0.95
N LEU A 128 31.70 -0.40 0.54
CA LEU A 128 32.46 0.76 0.05
C LEU A 128 33.27 1.46 1.16
N LEU A 129 32.86 1.30 2.42
CA LEU A 129 33.63 1.90 3.55
C LEU A 129 35.02 1.30 3.72
N LEU A 130 35.31 0.17 3.06
CA LEU A 130 36.62 -0.47 3.08
C LEU A 130 37.60 0.12 2.06
N TYR A 131 37.14 0.97 1.16
CA TYR A 131 37.92 1.61 0.10
C TYR A 131 38.08 3.09 0.37
N SER A 132 39.19 3.64 -0.16
CA SER A 132 39.47 5.08 -0.11
C SER A 132 39.53 5.67 -1.53
N PRO A 133 39.26 6.97 -1.70
CA PRO A 133 39.44 7.62 -2.98
C PRO A 133 40.85 7.44 -3.52
N GLY A 134 40.97 6.88 -4.71
CA GLY A 134 42.28 6.61 -5.36
C GLY A 134 42.79 5.19 -5.20
N ASP A 135 42.09 4.30 -4.47
CA ASP A 135 42.35 2.88 -4.49
C ASP A 135 42.03 2.28 -5.87
N ASP A 136 42.66 1.14 -6.20
CA ASP A 136 42.34 0.36 -7.39
C ASP A 136 41.03 -0.39 -7.14
N PHE A 137 39.91 0.33 -7.37
CA PHE A 137 38.56 -0.14 -7.05
C PHE A 137 37.92 -0.79 -8.26
N HIS A 138 37.44 -2.01 -8.07
CA HIS A 138 36.63 -2.72 -9.07
C HIS A 138 35.34 -3.21 -8.44
N VAL A 139 34.20 -2.84 -9.02
CA VAL A 139 32.84 -3.24 -8.57
C VAL A 139 32.76 -4.76 -8.38
N SER A 140 33.42 -5.52 -9.26
CA SER A 140 33.42 -7.00 -9.22
C SER A 140 33.96 -7.61 -7.93
N GLU A 141 34.78 -6.88 -7.16
CA GLU A 141 35.35 -7.36 -5.90
C GLU A 141 34.38 -7.35 -4.73
N ILE A 142 33.37 -6.46 -4.78
CA ILE A 142 32.36 -6.30 -3.74
C ILE A 142 30.98 -6.75 -4.20
N LEU A 143 30.88 -7.25 -5.43
CA LEU A 143 29.66 -7.70 -6.04
C LEU A 143 29.14 -8.95 -5.32
N ARG A 144 27.88 -8.93 -4.89
CA ARG A 144 27.19 -10.06 -4.29
C ARG A 144 26.19 -10.64 -5.28
N GLU A 145 26.04 -11.96 -5.26
CA GLU A 145 25.05 -12.63 -6.09
C GLU A 145 23.63 -12.17 -5.71
N PRO A 146 22.81 -11.72 -6.68
CA PRO A 146 21.47 -11.27 -6.41
C PRO A 146 20.53 -12.47 -6.24
N TYR A 147 19.47 -12.30 -5.48
CA TYR A 147 18.37 -13.24 -5.47
C TYR A 147 17.43 -12.90 -6.62
N TYR A 148 17.04 -13.90 -7.42
CA TYR A 148 16.14 -13.72 -8.55
C TYR A 148 14.79 -14.35 -8.28
N THR A 149 13.74 -13.71 -8.76
CA THR A 149 12.37 -14.22 -8.78
C THR A 149 11.72 -13.93 -10.13
N TYR A 150 10.49 -14.38 -10.34
CA TYR A 150 9.72 -14.12 -11.55
C TYR A 150 8.46 -13.32 -11.21
N GLU A 151 7.97 -12.53 -12.17
CA GLU A 151 6.90 -11.53 -11.97
C GLU A 151 5.57 -12.11 -11.46
N PHE A 152 5.24 -13.36 -11.78
CA PHE A 152 3.98 -13.99 -11.37
C PHE A 152 4.03 -14.72 -10.02
N LYS A 153 5.17 -14.66 -9.31
CA LYS A 153 5.30 -15.29 -8.01
C LYS A 153 4.45 -14.57 -6.98
N LYS A 154 3.80 -15.32 -6.09
CA LYS A 154 3.02 -14.75 -4.99
C LYS A 154 3.92 -14.02 -4.00
N THR A 155 3.48 -12.84 -3.55
CA THR A 155 4.18 -12.01 -2.56
C THR A 155 4.43 -12.74 -1.26
N SER A 156 3.45 -13.53 -0.78
CA SER A 156 3.55 -14.34 0.43
C SER A 156 4.65 -15.40 0.36
N GLU A 157 4.78 -16.09 -0.79
CA GLU A 157 5.85 -17.08 -1.01
C GLU A 157 7.22 -16.39 -1.12
N LEU A 158 7.28 -15.26 -1.83
CA LEU A 158 8.50 -14.48 -1.99
C LEU A 158 9.01 -13.96 -0.63
N MET A 159 8.12 -13.43 0.20
CA MET A 159 8.46 -12.98 1.54
C MET A 159 9.05 -14.11 2.41
N GLU A 160 8.46 -15.32 2.34
CA GLU A 160 8.97 -16.48 3.09
C GLU A 160 10.37 -16.87 2.62
N GLU A 161 10.64 -16.82 1.30
CA GLU A 161 11.95 -17.14 0.74
C GLU A 161 13.00 -16.09 1.12
N LEU A 162 12.70 -14.80 1.02
CA LEU A 162 13.60 -13.72 1.41
C LEU A 162 13.98 -13.82 2.89
N LYS A 163 13.01 -14.12 3.76
CA LYS A 163 13.27 -14.38 5.19
C LYS A 163 14.17 -15.59 5.42
N LYS A 164 13.98 -16.68 4.68
CA LYS A 164 14.80 -17.91 4.82
C LYS A 164 16.23 -17.71 4.32
N THR A 165 16.40 -16.96 3.24
CA THR A 165 17.70 -16.73 2.61
C THR A 165 18.44 -15.52 3.20
N SER A 166 17.80 -14.75 4.09
CA SER A 166 18.30 -13.49 4.65
C SER A 166 18.70 -12.46 3.57
N ASN A 167 18.01 -12.53 2.42
CA ASN A 167 18.10 -11.53 1.37
C ASN A 167 17.05 -10.45 1.60
N ASN A 168 17.45 -9.19 1.49
CA ASN A 168 16.54 -8.06 1.65
C ASN A 168 16.13 -7.44 0.33
N ILE A 169 16.71 -7.89 -0.80
CA ILE A 169 16.42 -7.39 -2.13
C ILE A 169 16.42 -8.56 -3.11
N THR A 170 15.50 -8.54 -4.06
CA THR A 170 15.39 -9.51 -5.13
C THR A 170 15.17 -8.80 -6.47
N ILE A 171 15.74 -9.38 -7.52
CA ILE A 171 15.56 -8.92 -8.89
C ILE A 171 14.43 -9.74 -9.53
N VAL A 172 13.46 -9.07 -10.13
CA VAL A 172 12.32 -9.69 -10.80
C VAL A 172 12.63 -9.84 -12.27
N LEU A 173 12.44 -11.06 -12.77
CA LEU A 173 12.69 -11.41 -14.17
C LEU A 173 11.39 -11.77 -14.90
N ASP A 174 11.34 -11.46 -16.19
CA ASP A 174 10.33 -11.94 -17.12
C ASP A 174 10.59 -13.40 -17.58
N GLU A 175 9.75 -13.92 -18.46
CA GLU A 175 9.88 -15.25 -19.04
C GLU A 175 11.10 -15.40 -19.98
N TYR A 176 11.72 -14.31 -20.39
CA TYR A 176 12.93 -14.29 -21.22
C TYR A 176 14.21 -14.14 -20.40
N GLY A 177 14.09 -13.95 -19.09
CA GLY A 177 15.21 -13.75 -18.18
C GLY A 177 15.73 -12.31 -18.13
N SER A 178 14.95 -11.35 -18.66
CA SER A 178 15.28 -9.93 -18.56
C SER A 178 14.76 -9.32 -17.27
N THR A 179 15.47 -8.37 -16.70
CA THR A 179 15.04 -7.65 -15.49
C THR A 179 13.82 -6.77 -15.82
N VAL A 180 12.72 -6.97 -15.12
CA VAL A 180 11.50 -6.15 -15.19
C VAL A 180 11.30 -5.25 -13.99
N GLY A 181 11.96 -5.56 -12.87
CA GLY A 181 11.89 -4.76 -11.67
C GLY A 181 12.74 -5.31 -10.54
N MET A 182 12.59 -4.74 -9.37
CA MET A 182 13.15 -5.25 -8.12
C MET A 182 12.12 -5.14 -6.99
N ILE A 183 12.30 -5.94 -5.95
CA ILE A 183 11.48 -5.89 -4.72
C ILE A 183 12.42 -5.96 -3.54
N THR A 184 12.18 -5.15 -2.52
CA THR A 184 12.83 -5.26 -1.23
C THR A 184 11.94 -5.98 -0.22
N LEU A 185 12.49 -6.40 0.89
CA LEU A 185 11.70 -6.97 1.99
C LEU A 185 10.84 -5.87 2.64
N GLU A 186 11.37 -4.66 2.62
CA GLU A 186 10.72 -3.45 3.09
C GLU A 186 9.43 -3.20 2.30
N ASP A 187 9.44 -3.24 0.96
CA ASP A 187 8.26 -3.07 0.08
C ASP A 187 7.18 -4.13 0.38
N LEU A 188 7.58 -5.40 0.59
CA LEU A 188 6.65 -6.47 0.95
C LEU A 188 6.01 -6.28 2.34
N LEU A 189 6.69 -5.61 3.26
CA LEU A 189 6.14 -5.29 4.57
C LEU A 189 5.21 -4.09 4.51
N GLU A 190 5.52 -3.12 3.68
CA GLU A 190 4.73 -1.93 3.42
C GLU A 190 3.34 -2.28 2.87
N GLU A 191 3.25 -3.26 1.98
CA GLU A 191 1.96 -3.81 1.49
C GLU A 191 1.04 -4.35 2.60
N ILE A 192 1.58 -4.72 3.76
CA ILE A 192 0.81 -5.23 4.90
C ILE A 192 0.50 -4.11 5.89
N VAL A 193 1.52 -3.32 6.24
CA VAL A 193 1.46 -2.35 7.33
C VAL A 193 0.91 -1.01 6.84
N GLY A 194 0.95 -0.75 5.51
CA GLY A 194 0.78 0.57 4.93
C GLY A 194 2.07 1.39 5.02
N GLU A 195 2.04 2.61 4.59
CA GLU A 195 3.20 3.52 4.65
C GLU A 195 3.65 3.69 6.11
N ILE A 196 4.85 3.19 6.42
CA ILE A 196 5.50 3.42 7.72
C ILE A 196 6.19 4.78 7.61
N ARG A 197 5.63 5.82 8.21
CA ARG A 197 6.28 7.13 8.29
C ARG A 197 7.60 6.98 9.03
N ASP A 198 8.72 7.31 8.37
CA ASP A 198 10.05 7.36 9.01
C ASP A 198 10.16 8.67 9.83
N GLU A 199 10.96 8.65 10.89
CA GLU A 199 11.28 9.84 11.71
C GLU A 199 11.94 10.96 10.88
N TYR A 200 12.35 10.67 9.64
CA TYR A 200 12.98 11.60 8.69
C TYR A 200 12.05 12.07 7.57
N ASP A 201 10.80 11.60 7.51
CA ASP A 201 9.81 11.97 6.48
C ASP A 201 9.13 13.33 6.81
N GLU A 202 9.80 14.19 7.58
CA GLU A 202 9.36 15.58 7.83
C GLU A 202 9.24 16.41 6.53
N ASP A 203 9.72 15.89 5.39
CA ASP A 203 9.70 16.55 4.08
C ASP A 203 8.72 15.89 3.07
N GLU A 204 8.05 14.78 3.38
CA GLU A 204 6.90 14.34 2.57
C GLU A 204 5.72 15.24 2.92
N GLU A 205 5.43 16.15 2.00
CA GLU A 205 4.32 17.09 2.08
C GLU A 205 3.04 16.29 2.35
N ASP A 206 2.39 16.55 3.49
CA ASP A 206 1.08 15.96 3.80
C ASP A 206 0.21 16.06 2.55
N CYS A 207 -0.43 14.94 2.14
CA CYS A 207 -1.30 14.91 0.96
C CYS A 207 -2.34 16.03 1.00
N ILE A 208 -2.71 16.48 2.20
CA ILE A 208 -3.59 17.62 2.49
C ILE A 208 -2.92 18.53 3.51
N THR A 209 -2.44 19.69 3.09
CA THR A 209 -1.86 20.70 3.97
C THR A 209 -2.83 21.85 4.16
N LYS A 210 -3.26 22.09 5.39
CA LYS A 210 -4.15 23.22 5.72
C LYS A 210 -3.36 24.54 5.70
N ILE A 211 -3.70 25.45 4.77
CA ILE A 211 -3.12 26.82 4.70
C ILE A 211 -3.90 27.77 5.61
N ASN A 212 -5.24 27.72 5.52
CA ASN A 212 -6.14 28.49 6.39
C ASN A 212 -7.49 27.75 6.55
N ASP A 213 -8.48 28.35 7.24
CA ASP A 213 -9.74 27.67 7.52
C ASP A 213 -10.55 27.28 6.28
N ASN A 214 -10.33 27.92 5.15
CA ASN A 214 -11.06 27.68 3.90
C ASN A 214 -10.13 27.34 2.72
N GLU A 215 -8.84 27.12 2.97
CA GLU A 215 -7.85 26.88 1.92
C GLU A 215 -6.90 25.76 2.33
N TYR A 216 -6.77 24.79 1.45
CA TYR A 216 -5.91 23.63 1.62
C TYR A 216 -5.05 23.47 0.37
N GLN A 217 -3.83 23.02 0.54
CA GLN A 217 -2.98 22.53 -0.53
C GLN A 217 -3.13 21.03 -0.58
N LEU A 218 -3.39 20.48 -1.77
CA LEU A 218 -3.53 19.06 -2.02
C LEU A 218 -2.40 18.59 -2.93
N ASN A 219 -1.91 17.38 -2.67
CA ASN A 219 -1.10 16.65 -3.62
C ASN A 219 -2.00 15.97 -4.67
N GLY A 220 -1.51 15.79 -5.90
CA GLY A 220 -2.27 15.13 -6.96
C GLY A 220 -2.65 13.68 -6.66
N MET A 221 -1.95 13.03 -5.74
CA MET A 221 -2.21 11.65 -5.29
C MET A 221 -3.19 11.54 -4.13
N THR A 222 -3.67 12.65 -3.58
CA THR A 222 -4.68 12.66 -2.51
C THR A 222 -5.85 11.76 -2.91
N LYS A 223 -6.23 10.82 -2.05
CA LYS A 223 -7.34 9.91 -2.30
C LYS A 223 -8.67 10.67 -2.27
N LEU A 224 -9.66 10.16 -3.01
CA LEU A 224 -11.02 10.73 -2.97
C LEU A 224 -11.65 10.60 -1.59
N ASP A 225 -11.37 9.53 -0.87
CA ASP A 225 -11.88 9.30 0.48
C ASP A 225 -11.41 10.40 1.44
N ASP A 226 -10.14 10.79 1.38
CA ASP A 226 -9.58 11.87 2.20
C ASP A 226 -10.24 13.23 1.86
N LEU A 227 -10.52 13.46 0.56
CA LEU A 227 -11.24 14.65 0.11
C LEU A 227 -12.70 14.64 0.58
N ASN A 228 -13.37 13.48 0.52
CA ASN A 228 -14.74 13.30 0.97
C ASN A 228 -14.86 13.56 2.46
N GLU A 229 -13.94 13.04 3.27
CA GLU A 229 -13.90 13.30 4.72
C GLU A 229 -13.71 14.80 5.00
N LEU A 230 -12.80 15.46 4.27
CA LEU A 230 -12.53 16.90 4.45
C LEU A 230 -13.73 17.79 4.10
N LEU A 231 -14.49 17.43 3.05
CA LEU A 231 -15.58 18.25 2.51
C LEU A 231 -16.97 17.84 3.02
N ASP A 232 -17.09 16.72 3.75
CA ASP A 232 -18.35 16.08 4.11
C ASP A 232 -19.19 15.79 2.85
N THR A 233 -18.56 15.11 1.86
CA THR A 233 -19.12 14.77 0.54
C THR A 233 -18.98 13.28 0.26
N ASP A 234 -19.53 12.83 -0.86
CA ASP A 234 -19.55 11.42 -1.28
C ASP A 234 -19.24 11.35 -2.79
N TYR A 235 -18.04 11.75 -3.17
CA TYR A 235 -17.57 11.62 -4.55
C TYR A 235 -17.11 10.18 -4.76
N GLU A 236 -17.82 9.44 -5.60
CA GLU A 236 -17.48 8.07 -6.00
C GLU A 236 -17.20 7.99 -7.49
N SER A 237 -16.26 7.12 -7.90
CA SER A 237 -16.00 6.78 -9.29
C SER A 237 -15.52 5.34 -9.43
N GLU A 238 -15.94 4.66 -10.50
CA GLU A 238 -15.39 3.35 -10.90
C GLU A 238 -14.08 3.48 -11.69
N ASP A 239 -13.75 4.69 -12.17
CA ASP A 239 -12.64 4.92 -13.11
C ASP A 239 -11.41 5.57 -12.45
N TYR A 240 -11.55 6.17 -11.26
CA TYR A 240 -10.47 6.86 -10.54
C TYR A 240 -10.73 6.91 -9.03
N ASP A 241 -9.65 6.89 -8.26
CA ASP A 241 -9.62 6.89 -6.79
C ASP A 241 -8.86 8.10 -6.19
N SER A 242 -8.36 8.99 -7.04
CA SER A 242 -7.58 10.17 -6.64
C SER A 242 -8.23 11.49 -7.04
N VAL A 243 -7.86 12.57 -6.33
CA VAL A 243 -8.32 13.93 -6.64
C VAL A 243 -7.84 14.38 -8.02
N SER A 244 -6.66 13.95 -8.48
CA SER A 244 -6.21 14.18 -9.86
C SER A 244 -7.16 13.56 -10.88
N GLY A 245 -7.63 12.33 -10.62
CA GLY A 245 -8.61 11.66 -11.47
C GLY A 245 -9.92 12.43 -11.54
N LEU A 246 -10.42 12.90 -10.40
CA LEU A 246 -11.63 13.74 -10.33
C LEU A 246 -11.48 15.04 -11.15
N VAL A 247 -10.32 15.70 -11.05
CA VAL A 247 -10.04 16.92 -11.83
C VAL A 247 -10.02 16.63 -13.33
N ILE A 248 -9.38 15.53 -13.76
CA ILE A 248 -9.31 15.13 -15.17
C ILE A 248 -10.71 14.81 -15.71
N ASP A 249 -11.52 14.08 -14.94
CA ASP A 249 -12.90 13.74 -15.32
C ASP A 249 -13.75 15.00 -15.50
N LYS A 250 -13.69 15.92 -14.55
CA LYS A 250 -14.45 17.18 -14.61
C LYS A 250 -14.01 18.09 -15.76
N LEU A 251 -12.73 18.07 -16.13
CA LEU A 251 -12.21 18.86 -17.25
C LEU A 251 -12.46 18.20 -18.61
N GLU A 252 -12.72 16.89 -18.65
CA GLU A 252 -12.83 16.07 -19.88
C GLU A 252 -11.61 16.20 -20.81
N ARG A 253 -10.45 16.60 -20.26
CA ARG A 253 -9.17 16.78 -20.96
C ARG A 253 -7.99 16.73 -19.99
N LEU A 254 -6.77 16.63 -20.54
CA LEU A 254 -5.56 16.77 -19.71
C LEU A 254 -5.50 18.17 -19.09
N PRO A 255 -5.19 18.27 -17.79
CA PRO A 255 -5.12 19.54 -17.08
C PRO A 255 -3.91 20.37 -17.51
N HIS A 256 -3.96 21.69 -17.25
CA HIS A 256 -2.87 22.63 -17.39
C HIS A 256 -2.74 23.46 -16.10
N ASP A 257 -1.57 24.04 -15.89
CA ASP A 257 -1.36 24.96 -14.78
C ASP A 257 -2.37 26.12 -14.83
N GLY A 258 -3.08 26.33 -13.72
CA GLY A 258 -4.11 27.35 -13.60
C GLY A 258 -5.52 26.92 -13.99
N ASP A 259 -5.74 25.64 -14.35
CA ASP A 259 -7.09 25.13 -14.56
C ASP A 259 -7.88 25.10 -13.25
N GLU A 260 -9.18 25.44 -13.35
CA GLU A 260 -10.08 25.48 -12.21
C GLU A 260 -11.22 24.48 -12.39
N VAL A 261 -11.57 23.78 -11.31
CA VAL A 261 -12.72 22.86 -11.25
C VAL A 261 -13.61 23.27 -10.09
N GLU A 262 -14.89 23.52 -10.37
CA GLU A 262 -15.90 23.80 -9.35
C GLU A 262 -16.54 22.50 -8.87
N LEU A 263 -16.57 22.32 -7.55
CA LEU A 263 -17.28 21.27 -6.84
C LEU A 263 -18.46 21.89 -6.06
N ASP A 264 -19.36 21.05 -5.53
CA ASP A 264 -20.56 21.51 -4.85
C ASP A 264 -20.28 22.49 -3.67
N ASN A 265 -19.21 22.22 -2.92
CA ASN A 265 -18.86 22.97 -1.72
C ASN A 265 -17.46 23.60 -1.80
N ALA A 266 -16.77 23.46 -2.93
CA ALA A 266 -15.36 23.86 -3.04
C ALA A 266 -14.97 24.15 -4.48
N ARG A 267 -13.78 24.74 -4.64
CA ARG A 267 -13.12 24.96 -5.93
C ARG A 267 -11.69 24.44 -5.84
N ILE A 268 -11.28 23.66 -6.81
CA ILE A 268 -9.92 23.17 -6.96
C ILE A 268 -9.23 23.99 -8.06
N VAL A 269 -8.01 24.44 -7.82
CA VAL A 269 -7.14 25.13 -8.77
C VAL A 269 -5.86 24.32 -8.94
N VAL A 270 -5.52 23.94 -10.16
CA VAL A 270 -4.28 23.21 -10.48
C VAL A 270 -3.11 24.19 -10.48
N ASP A 271 -2.16 23.99 -9.56
CA ASP A 271 -1.00 24.89 -9.45
C ASP A 271 0.16 24.45 -10.32
N HIS A 272 0.49 23.16 -10.26
CA HIS A 272 1.67 22.64 -10.92
C HIS A 272 1.46 21.25 -11.49
N ILE A 273 1.96 21.05 -12.72
CA ILE A 273 1.93 19.77 -13.44
C ILE A 273 3.36 19.35 -13.76
N GLU A 274 3.72 18.16 -13.31
CA GLU A 274 4.99 17.53 -13.66
C GLU A 274 4.77 16.28 -14.54
N LYS A 275 5.44 16.18 -15.69
CA LYS A 275 5.38 15.01 -16.61
C LYS A 275 3.95 14.54 -16.95
N ASN A 276 3.01 15.47 -17.20
CA ASN A 276 1.58 15.23 -17.47
C ASN A 276 0.75 14.75 -16.27
N ARG A 277 1.27 14.88 -15.05
CA ARG A 277 0.59 14.53 -13.81
C ARG A 277 0.43 15.79 -12.96
N ILE A 278 -0.71 15.95 -12.35
CA ILE A 278 -0.91 17.02 -11.37
C ILE A 278 -0.04 16.70 -10.15
N ASP A 279 0.84 17.63 -9.81
CA ASP A 279 1.69 17.55 -8.62
C ASP A 279 1.04 18.25 -7.43
N LYS A 280 0.65 19.51 -7.63
CA LYS A 280 0.06 20.35 -6.56
C LYS A 280 -1.19 21.05 -7.05
N MET A 281 -2.16 21.20 -6.14
CA MET A 281 -3.39 21.93 -6.36
C MET A 281 -3.86 22.63 -5.08
N HIS A 282 -4.58 23.72 -5.22
CA HIS A 282 -5.24 24.41 -4.11
C HIS A 282 -6.74 24.10 -4.09
N LEU A 283 -7.24 23.77 -2.91
CA LEU A 283 -8.66 23.60 -2.63
C LEU A 283 -9.16 24.79 -1.84
N TYR A 284 -10.19 25.44 -2.34
CA TYR A 284 -10.89 26.54 -1.67
C TYR A 284 -12.28 26.08 -1.28
N ILE A 285 -12.58 26.00 0.02
CA ILE A 285 -13.90 25.65 0.53
C ILE A 285 -14.81 26.88 0.48
N THR A 286 -15.95 26.75 -0.15
CA THR A 286 -16.98 27.80 -0.19
C THR A 286 -17.92 27.61 1.01
N PRO A 287 -17.98 28.55 1.95
CA PRO A 287 -18.92 28.42 3.07
C PRO A 287 -20.35 28.32 2.53
N LYS A 288 -21.11 27.33 2.99
CA LYS A 288 -22.56 27.25 2.72
C LYS A 288 -23.21 28.52 3.27
N ASP A 289 -23.78 29.38 2.40
CA ASP A 289 -24.61 30.49 2.83
C ASP A 289 -25.82 29.94 3.62
N GLU A 290 -25.93 30.28 4.90
CA GLU A 290 -27.06 29.91 5.79
C GLU A 290 -28.40 30.57 5.37
N THR A 291 -28.55 31.03 4.14
CA THR A 291 -29.68 31.87 3.70
C THR A 291 -30.82 31.13 2.97
N SER A 292 -30.87 29.79 3.00
CA SER A 292 -32.01 29.06 2.34
C SER A 292 -32.99 28.36 3.28
N ALA A 293 -33.01 28.67 4.59
CA ALA A 293 -33.91 28.05 5.55
C ALA A 293 -35.15 28.87 5.93
N GLU A 294 -35.43 30.05 5.30
CA GLU A 294 -36.58 30.91 5.68
C GLU A 294 -37.75 30.99 4.67
N ASP A 295 -37.70 30.31 3.54
CA ASP A 295 -38.77 30.42 2.53
C ASP A 295 -39.77 29.24 2.42
N GLU A 296 -39.69 28.23 3.29
CA GLU A 296 -40.71 27.12 3.30
C GLU A 296 -41.76 27.22 4.44
N GLN A 297 -41.94 28.41 5.03
CA GLN A 297 -43.09 28.65 5.91
C GLN A 297 -43.84 29.93 5.51
N LYS A 298 -44.55 29.89 4.39
CA LYS A 298 -45.73 30.79 4.15
C LYS A 298 -46.77 30.10 3.32
#